data_b1663eaf3e7951d935095bb99cd1214b
#
_entry.id   b1663eaf3e7951d935095bb99cd1214b
#
_cell.length_a   1.000
_cell.length_b   1.000
_cell.length_c   1.000
_cell.angle_alpha   90.00
_cell.angle_beta   90.00
_cell.angle_gamma   90.00
#
_symmetry.space_group_name_H-M   'P 1'
#
loop_
_entity.id
_entity.type
_entity.pdbx_description
1 polymer ?
#
loop_
_entity_poly.entity_id
_entity_poly.type
_entity_poly.pdbx_seq_one_letter_code
_entity_poly.pdbx_strand_id
1 'polypeptide(L)'
;MFQDLCLVQFLKKNSFFQIIIFFKKAVKEIQLDRIDFYCHKLSMKIILIMGLPGSGKTTLANELGPMLDAKRLNADEVRKEANDWDFSEEGRKRQSKRMADFALKMKEDGSYVVADFICPTPEARKLFPADFTIWVDTITKGRFDDTNKMFVKPDKYNFHVTSQDAKNWAPKILREISK
;
A
#
# COMPACT_ATOMS: atom_id res chain seq x y z
N MET A 1 -30.03 -2.63 23.12
CA MET A 1 -31.17 -3.08 23.96
C MET A 1 -31.15 -4.58 24.26
N PHE A 2 -30.79 -5.49 23.37
CA PHE A 2 -30.70 -6.95 23.66
C PHE A 2 -29.41 -7.38 24.38
N GLN A 3 -28.30 -6.67 24.22
CA GLN A 3 -27.02 -6.98 24.90
C GLN A 3 -27.06 -6.65 26.39
N ASP A 4 -27.79 -5.62 26.78
CA ASP A 4 -27.91 -5.19 28.20
C ASP A 4 -28.69 -6.18 29.04
N LEU A 5 -29.69 -6.85 28.49
CA LEU A 5 -30.51 -7.84 29.21
C LEU A 5 -29.70 -9.11 29.54
N CYS A 6 -28.81 -9.53 28.66
CA CYS A 6 -27.97 -10.71 28.87
C CYS A 6 -26.91 -10.46 29.94
N LEU A 7 -26.32 -9.27 29.98
CA LEU A 7 -25.35 -8.87 30.97
C LEU A 7 -25.99 -8.77 32.37
N VAL A 8 -27.17 -8.16 32.47
CA VAL A 8 -27.91 -8.04 33.73
C VAL A 8 -28.33 -9.41 34.29
N GLN A 9 -28.74 -10.34 33.44
CA GLN A 9 -29.06 -11.72 33.87
C GLN A 9 -27.79 -12.49 34.29
N PHE A 10 -26.64 -12.30 33.62
CA PHE A 10 -25.38 -12.88 34.04
C PHE A 10 -24.91 -12.38 35.40
N LEU A 11 -24.98 -11.07 35.64
CA LEU A 11 -24.60 -10.44 36.92
C LEU A 11 -25.46 -10.90 38.09
N LYS A 12 -26.76 -11.19 37.87
CA LYS A 12 -27.68 -11.70 38.90
C LYS A 12 -27.47 -13.17 39.27
N LYS A 13 -26.87 -13.95 38.40
CA LYS A 13 -26.75 -15.42 38.57
C LYS A 13 -25.39 -15.90 39.07
N ASN A 14 -24.34 -15.03 39.03
CA ASN A 14 -22.97 -15.43 39.30
C ASN A 14 -22.43 -14.76 40.59
N SER A 15 -21.55 -15.49 41.29
CA SER A 15 -20.87 -14.94 42.46
C SER A 15 -19.92 -13.78 42.03
N PHE A 16 -19.63 -12.86 42.96
CA PHE A 16 -18.72 -11.75 42.72
C PHE A 16 -17.37 -12.18 42.12
N PHE A 17 -16.88 -13.35 42.52
CA PHE A 17 -15.64 -13.93 41.99
C PHE A 17 -15.75 -14.33 40.53
N GLN A 18 -16.86 -14.93 40.12
CA GLN A 18 -17.14 -15.31 38.71
C GLN A 18 -17.25 -14.04 37.83
N ILE A 19 -17.85 -13.00 38.33
CA ILE A 19 -17.99 -11.71 37.65
C ILE A 19 -16.60 -11.09 37.39
N ILE A 20 -15.71 -11.11 38.40
CA ILE A 20 -14.32 -10.60 38.25
C ILE A 20 -13.55 -11.40 37.24
N ILE A 21 -13.67 -12.73 37.23
CA ILE A 21 -13.00 -13.59 36.26
C ILE A 21 -13.49 -13.28 34.81
N PHE A 22 -14.81 -13.13 34.66
CA PHE A 22 -15.41 -12.76 33.38
C PHE A 22 -14.88 -11.41 32.87
N PHE A 23 -14.88 -10.36 33.70
CA PHE A 23 -14.34 -9.05 33.30
C PHE A 23 -12.85 -9.08 33.04
N LYS A 24 -12.03 -9.82 33.81
CA LYS A 24 -10.61 -9.99 33.53
C LYS A 24 -10.35 -10.68 32.20
N LYS A 25 -11.16 -11.70 31.86
CA LYS A 25 -11.06 -12.40 30.57
C LYS A 25 -11.48 -11.49 29.42
N ALA A 26 -12.60 -10.79 29.53
CA ALA A 26 -13.09 -9.85 28.53
C ALA A 26 -12.11 -8.69 28.28
N VAL A 27 -11.51 -8.11 29.33
CA VAL A 27 -10.48 -7.07 29.22
C VAL A 27 -9.23 -7.61 28.52
N LYS A 28 -8.83 -8.85 28.82
CA LYS A 28 -7.67 -9.48 28.18
C LYS A 28 -7.93 -9.74 26.70
N GLU A 29 -9.12 -10.19 26.32
CA GLU A 29 -9.53 -10.39 24.93
C GLU A 29 -9.54 -9.06 24.16
N ILE A 30 -10.16 -8.01 24.71
CA ILE A 30 -10.17 -6.66 24.10
C ILE A 30 -8.73 -6.12 23.93
N GLN A 31 -7.84 -6.39 24.87
CA GLN A 31 -6.45 -5.93 24.80
C GLN A 31 -5.65 -6.72 23.74
N LEU A 32 -5.90 -8.02 23.58
CA LEU A 32 -5.35 -8.85 22.52
C LEU A 32 -5.83 -8.39 21.14
N ASP A 33 -7.13 -8.19 20.96
CA ASP A 33 -7.72 -7.70 19.72
C ASP A 33 -7.12 -6.34 19.30
N ARG A 34 -6.88 -5.45 20.24
CA ARG A 34 -6.22 -4.16 19.98
C ARG A 34 -4.76 -4.35 19.58
N ILE A 35 -4.03 -5.24 20.24
CA ILE A 35 -2.63 -5.54 19.91
C ILE A 35 -2.57 -6.16 18.50
N ASP A 36 -3.43 -7.13 18.19
CA ASP A 36 -3.50 -7.77 16.88
C ASP A 36 -3.87 -6.77 15.78
N PHE A 37 -4.83 -5.87 16.06
CA PHE A 37 -5.17 -4.77 15.15
C PHE A 37 -3.98 -3.84 14.89
N TYR A 38 -3.24 -3.43 15.94
CA TYR A 38 -2.06 -2.59 15.79
C TYR A 38 -0.92 -3.33 15.10
N CYS A 39 -0.68 -4.60 15.41
CA CYS A 39 0.32 -5.44 14.74
C CYS A 39 -0.02 -5.59 13.25
N HIS A 40 -1.28 -5.86 12.92
CA HIS A 40 -1.75 -5.93 11.54
C HIS A 40 -1.53 -4.60 10.80
N LYS A 41 -1.92 -3.49 11.40
CA LYS A 41 -1.73 -2.14 10.84
C LYS A 41 -0.25 -1.79 10.63
N LEU A 42 0.65 -2.20 11.54
CA LEU A 42 2.09 -2.00 11.40
C LEU A 42 2.73 -2.90 10.33
N SER A 43 2.09 -4.02 9.96
CA SER A 43 2.57 -4.92 8.92
C SER A 43 2.21 -4.47 7.50
N MET A 44 1.33 -3.48 7.34
CA MET A 44 0.93 -2.96 6.03
C MET A 44 2.11 -2.26 5.34
N LYS A 45 2.27 -2.52 4.05
CA LYS A 45 3.37 -1.97 3.25
C LYS A 45 2.84 -1.10 2.13
N ILE A 46 3.57 -0.03 1.82
CA ILE A 46 3.42 0.77 0.61
C ILE A 46 4.35 0.20 -0.45
N ILE A 47 3.79 -0.30 -1.54
CA ILE A 47 4.50 -0.92 -2.64
C ILE A 47 4.51 0.05 -3.81
N LEU A 48 5.71 0.45 -4.25
CA LEU A 48 5.92 1.27 -5.43
C LEU A 48 6.23 0.38 -6.64
N ILE A 49 5.41 0.47 -7.68
CA ILE A 49 5.69 -0.10 -9.01
C ILE A 49 6.11 1.04 -9.93
N MET A 50 7.40 1.10 -10.28
CA MET A 50 7.98 2.18 -11.05
C MET A 50 8.61 1.70 -12.37
N GLY A 51 8.78 2.60 -13.32
CA GLY A 51 9.39 2.32 -14.62
C GLY A 51 8.86 3.24 -15.72
N LEU A 52 9.37 3.10 -16.94
CA LEU A 52 9.02 3.92 -18.09
C LEU A 52 7.53 3.80 -18.48
N PRO A 53 6.93 4.84 -19.12
CA PRO A 53 5.59 4.75 -19.69
C PRO A 53 5.47 3.61 -20.70
N GLY A 54 4.49 2.72 -20.52
CA GLY A 54 4.31 1.55 -21.38
C GLY A 54 5.06 0.28 -20.94
N SER A 55 5.82 0.32 -19.83
CA SER A 55 6.55 -0.86 -19.32
C SER A 55 5.66 -1.94 -18.69
N GLY A 56 4.34 -1.72 -18.51
CA GLY A 56 3.43 -2.72 -17.93
C GLY A 56 3.19 -2.58 -16.42
N LYS A 57 3.54 -1.43 -15.81
CA LYS A 57 3.30 -1.16 -14.37
C LYS A 57 1.87 -1.38 -13.94
N THR A 58 0.93 -0.77 -14.67
CA THR A 58 -0.51 -0.85 -14.40
C THR A 58 -1.03 -2.28 -14.51
N THR A 59 -0.55 -3.04 -15.50
CA THR A 59 -0.90 -4.46 -15.65
C THR A 59 -0.41 -5.27 -14.44
N LEU A 60 0.83 -5.03 -14.00
CA LEU A 60 1.39 -5.68 -12.82
C LEU A 60 0.64 -5.28 -11.54
N ALA A 61 0.28 -4.00 -11.40
CA ALA A 61 -0.50 -3.52 -10.27
C ALA A 61 -1.90 -4.17 -10.20
N ASN A 62 -2.52 -4.41 -11.35
CA ASN A 62 -3.82 -5.09 -11.43
C ASN A 62 -3.75 -6.57 -11.03
N GLU A 63 -2.65 -7.25 -11.30
CA GLU A 63 -2.45 -8.65 -10.88
C GLU A 63 -2.04 -8.74 -9.41
N LEU A 64 -1.15 -7.88 -8.94
CA LEU A 64 -0.61 -7.92 -7.58
C LEU A 64 -1.59 -7.40 -6.52
N GLY A 65 -2.33 -6.33 -6.83
CA GLY A 65 -3.23 -5.66 -5.90
C GLY A 65 -4.26 -6.58 -5.25
N PRO A 66 -5.03 -7.37 -6.02
CA PRO A 66 -5.98 -8.32 -5.48
C PRO A 66 -5.35 -9.42 -4.61
N MET A 67 -4.12 -9.84 -4.90
CA MET A 67 -3.41 -10.86 -4.11
C MET A 67 -3.02 -10.38 -2.71
N LEU A 68 -2.90 -9.07 -2.53
CA LEU A 68 -2.56 -8.41 -1.27
C LEU A 68 -3.78 -7.79 -0.58
N ASP A 69 -4.97 -7.88 -1.17
CA ASP A 69 -6.13 -7.09 -0.78
C ASP A 69 -5.77 -5.59 -0.64
N ALA A 70 -4.95 -5.10 -1.58
CA ALA A 70 -4.37 -3.77 -1.52
C ALA A 70 -5.28 -2.70 -2.13
N LYS A 71 -5.28 -1.52 -1.52
CA LYS A 71 -5.79 -0.32 -2.18
C LYS A 71 -4.82 0.09 -3.31
N ARG A 72 -5.38 0.35 -4.47
CA ARG A 72 -4.61 0.77 -5.62
C ARG A 72 -4.51 2.30 -5.69
N LEU A 73 -3.34 2.80 -6.05
CA LEU A 73 -3.07 4.23 -6.21
C LEU A 73 -2.37 4.47 -7.55
N ASN A 74 -3.16 4.86 -8.56
CA ASN A 74 -2.65 5.15 -9.90
C ASN A 74 -2.42 6.65 -10.10
N ALA A 75 -1.24 7.04 -10.61
CA ALA A 75 -0.89 8.45 -10.73
C ALA A 75 -1.73 9.22 -11.76
N ASP A 76 -2.20 8.56 -12.82
CA ASP A 76 -3.02 9.22 -13.84
C ASP A 76 -4.43 9.47 -13.30
N GLU A 77 -4.99 8.55 -12.51
CA GLU A 77 -6.26 8.73 -11.79
C GLU A 77 -6.16 9.90 -10.79
N VAL A 78 -5.10 9.93 -9.99
CA VAL A 78 -4.85 11.02 -9.02
C VAL A 78 -4.67 12.37 -9.71
N ARG A 79 -4.00 12.44 -10.87
CA ARG A 79 -3.90 13.67 -11.66
C ARG A 79 -5.26 14.12 -12.18
N LYS A 80 -6.07 13.17 -12.67
CA LYS A 80 -7.42 13.43 -13.17
C LYS A 80 -8.31 14.03 -12.08
N GLU A 81 -8.31 13.44 -10.89
CA GLU A 81 -9.08 13.94 -9.74
C GLU A 81 -8.64 15.33 -9.30
N ALA A 82 -7.30 15.59 -9.32
CA ALA A 82 -6.74 16.88 -8.98
C ALA A 82 -6.82 17.92 -10.10
N ASN A 83 -7.27 17.52 -11.29
CA ASN A 83 -7.23 18.33 -12.52
C ASN A 83 -5.84 18.98 -12.76
N ASP A 84 -4.76 18.23 -12.49
CA ASP A 84 -3.37 18.72 -12.55
C ASP A 84 -2.55 17.90 -13.56
N TRP A 85 -2.51 18.37 -14.79
CA TRP A 85 -1.78 17.81 -15.92
C TRP A 85 -0.44 18.49 -16.20
N ASP A 86 0.12 19.16 -15.18
CA ASP A 86 1.44 19.74 -15.27
C ASP A 86 2.53 18.66 -15.19
N PHE A 87 3.29 18.49 -16.27
CA PHE A 87 4.40 17.53 -16.39
C PHE A 87 5.78 18.20 -16.28
N SER A 88 5.84 19.49 -15.90
CA SER A 88 7.08 20.15 -15.52
C SER A 88 7.75 19.46 -14.33
N GLU A 89 8.97 19.83 -14.01
CA GLU A 89 9.69 19.29 -12.84
C GLU A 89 8.91 19.56 -11.54
N GLU A 90 8.40 20.77 -11.36
CA GLU A 90 7.57 21.18 -10.23
C GLU A 90 6.25 20.40 -10.19
N GLY A 91 5.57 20.24 -11.32
CA GLY A 91 4.33 19.47 -11.43
C GLY A 91 4.55 17.99 -11.08
N ARG A 92 5.66 17.39 -11.50
CA ARG A 92 6.03 16.01 -11.14
C ARG A 92 6.37 15.87 -9.65
N LYS A 93 7.03 16.87 -9.06
CA LYS A 93 7.32 16.92 -7.63
C LYS A 93 6.04 17.04 -6.80
N ARG A 94 5.14 17.94 -7.20
CA ARG A 94 3.79 18.10 -6.60
C ARG A 94 3.01 16.78 -6.64
N GLN A 95 3.03 16.10 -7.80
CA GLN A 95 2.36 14.80 -7.96
C GLN A 95 2.97 13.72 -7.07
N SER A 96 4.30 13.63 -6.98
CA SER A 96 4.97 12.65 -6.09
C SER A 96 4.58 12.86 -4.63
N LYS A 97 4.49 14.12 -4.18
CA LYS A 97 4.02 14.45 -2.83
C LYS A 97 2.56 14.04 -2.62
N ARG A 98 1.67 14.36 -3.57
CA ARG A 98 0.25 13.97 -3.52
C ARG A 98 0.08 12.45 -3.44
N MET A 99 0.84 11.71 -4.25
CA MET A 99 0.88 10.25 -4.20
C MET A 99 1.35 9.75 -2.83
N ALA A 100 2.37 10.38 -2.24
CA ALA A 100 2.88 10.05 -0.90
C ALA A 100 1.82 10.26 0.19
N ASP A 101 1.14 11.42 0.18
CA ASP A 101 0.11 11.76 1.15
C ASP A 101 -1.07 10.76 1.10
N PHE A 102 -1.53 10.38 -0.10
CA PHE A 102 -2.57 9.36 -0.26
C PHE A 102 -2.11 7.97 0.19
N ALA A 103 -0.88 7.58 -0.17
CA ALA A 103 -0.35 6.27 0.21
C ALA A 103 -0.24 6.13 1.74
N LEU A 104 0.26 7.16 2.42
CA LEU A 104 0.35 7.19 3.88
C LEU A 104 -1.03 7.08 4.53
N LYS A 105 -2.00 7.87 4.07
CA LYS A 105 -3.38 7.80 4.58
C LYS A 105 -4.00 6.41 4.41
N MET A 106 -3.86 5.80 3.23
CA MET A 106 -4.36 4.45 2.99
C MET A 106 -3.68 3.41 3.90
N LYS A 107 -2.37 3.55 4.14
CA LYS A 107 -1.63 2.69 5.09
C LYS A 107 -2.09 2.91 6.52
N GLU A 108 -2.31 4.15 6.94
CA GLU A 108 -2.86 4.50 8.26
C GLU A 108 -4.25 3.91 8.49
N ASP A 109 -5.06 3.79 7.44
CA ASP A 109 -6.35 3.10 7.47
C ASP A 109 -6.22 1.57 7.59
N GLY A 110 -5.00 1.01 7.63
CA GLY A 110 -4.73 -0.41 7.78
C GLY A 110 -4.78 -1.20 6.47
N SER A 111 -4.46 -0.57 5.34
CA SER A 111 -4.45 -1.22 4.02
C SER A 111 -3.03 -1.38 3.48
N TYR A 112 -2.77 -2.48 2.75
CA TYR A 112 -1.69 -2.50 1.77
C TYR A 112 -1.97 -1.46 0.69
N VAL A 113 -0.92 -0.85 0.16
CA VAL A 113 -1.03 0.12 -0.94
C VAL A 113 -0.16 -0.31 -2.10
N VAL A 114 -0.73 -0.42 -3.29
CA VAL A 114 0.00 -0.65 -4.53
C VAL A 114 -0.09 0.62 -5.38
N ALA A 115 1.01 1.37 -5.42
CA ALA A 115 1.12 2.60 -6.19
C ALA A 115 1.88 2.35 -7.49
N ASP A 116 1.27 2.70 -8.63
CA ASP A 116 1.90 2.57 -9.95
C ASP A 116 2.06 3.94 -10.62
N PHE A 117 3.31 4.37 -10.77
CA PHE A 117 3.68 5.58 -11.49
C PHE A 117 5.15 5.56 -11.96
N ILE A 118 5.53 6.51 -12.81
CA ILE A 118 6.85 6.53 -13.43
C ILE A 118 7.96 6.69 -12.40
N CYS A 119 7.80 7.61 -11.44
CA CYS A 119 8.77 7.95 -10.38
C CYS A 119 10.21 8.13 -10.94
N PRO A 120 10.43 9.08 -11.90
CA PRO A 120 11.56 9.03 -12.81
C PRO A 120 12.89 9.39 -12.16
N THR A 121 12.90 10.23 -11.11
CA THR A 121 14.13 10.76 -10.52
C THR A 121 14.39 10.24 -9.12
N PRO A 122 15.65 10.28 -8.65
CA PRO A 122 15.98 9.93 -7.26
C PRO A 122 15.21 10.79 -6.24
N GLU A 123 14.99 12.08 -6.55
CA GLU A 123 14.25 13.02 -5.70
C GLU A 123 12.78 12.60 -5.57
N ALA A 124 12.13 12.25 -6.70
CA ALA A 124 10.76 11.74 -6.69
C ALA A 124 10.63 10.47 -5.85
N ARG A 125 11.61 9.56 -5.97
CA ARG A 125 11.66 8.32 -5.17
C ARG A 125 11.85 8.58 -3.67
N LYS A 126 12.68 9.58 -3.31
CA LYS A 126 12.85 9.98 -1.90
C LYS A 126 11.60 10.58 -1.28
N LEU A 127 10.77 11.26 -2.09
CA LEU A 127 9.51 11.84 -1.63
C LEU A 127 8.42 10.80 -1.40
N PHE A 128 8.48 9.65 -2.07
CA PHE A 128 7.48 8.61 -1.96
C PHE A 128 7.89 7.54 -0.92
N PRO A 129 7.10 7.33 0.15
CA PRO A 129 7.48 6.49 1.29
C PRO A 129 7.25 4.99 1.01
N ALA A 130 7.92 4.45 0.00
CA ALA A 130 7.81 3.04 -0.35
C ALA A 130 8.52 2.14 0.68
N ASP A 131 7.79 1.16 1.22
CA ASP A 131 8.37 0.06 2.00
C ASP A 131 8.96 -1.02 1.10
N PHE A 132 8.43 -1.15 -0.13
CA PHE A 132 8.86 -2.11 -1.13
C PHE A 132 8.81 -1.49 -2.53
N THR A 133 9.92 -1.53 -3.26
CA THR A 133 10.03 -0.95 -4.59
C THR A 133 10.22 -2.03 -5.64
N ILE A 134 9.36 -2.02 -6.66
CA ILE A 134 9.41 -2.88 -7.84
C ILE A 134 9.80 -2.02 -9.04
N TRP A 135 10.94 -2.35 -9.64
CA TRP A 135 11.36 -1.71 -10.88
C TRP A 135 10.95 -2.54 -12.09
N VAL A 136 10.10 -1.97 -12.94
CA VAL A 136 9.62 -2.57 -14.19
C VAL A 136 10.46 -2.05 -15.35
N ASP A 137 11.43 -2.86 -15.78
CA ASP A 137 12.45 -2.58 -16.79
C ASP A 137 12.25 -3.46 -18.04
N THR A 138 11.04 -3.44 -18.57
CA THR A 138 10.63 -4.30 -19.69
C THR A 138 10.82 -3.68 -21.07
N ILE A 139 11.14 -2.37 -21.09
CA ILE A 139 11.35 -1.58 -22.31
C ILE A 139 12.52 -0.62 -22.11
N THR A 140 13.26 -0.37 -23.18
CA THR A 140 14.41 0.56 -23.16
C THR A 140 14.03 2.01 -23.43
N LYS A 141 12.87 2.23 -24.09
CA LYS A 141 12.35 3.57 -24.44
C LYS A 141 10.83 3.60 -24.24
N GLY A 142 10.34 4.56 -23.48
CA GLY A 142 8.92 4.85 -23.30
C GLY A 142 8.37 5.78 -24.39
N ARG A 143 7.06 6.08 -24.32
CA ARG A 143 6.33 6.86 -25.34
C ARG A 143 6.72 8.34 -25.42
N PHE A 144 7.30 8.91 -24.36
CA PHE A 144 7.56 10.34 -24.21
C PHE A 144 9.06 10.59 -24.06
N ASP A 145 9.64 11.35 -25.00
CA ASP A 145 11.08 11.58 -25.03
C ASP A 145 11.60 12.43 -23.86
N ASP A 146 10.81 13.37 -23.35
CA ASP A 146 11.11 14.15 -22.15
C ASP A 146 11.24 13.24 -20.91
N THR A 147 10.32 12.32 -20.77
CA THR A 147 10.33 11.33 -19.68
C THR A 147 11.50 10.36 -19.82
N ASN A 148 11.83 9.93 -21.03
CA ASN A 148 12.99 9.06 -21.28
C ASN A 148 14.31 9.74 -20.87
N LYS A 149 14.45 11.03 -21.17
CA LYS A 149 15.63 11.83 -20.79
C LYS A 149 15.75 12.06 -19.30
N MET A 150 14.60 12.18 -18.61
CA MET A 150 14.53 12.44 -17.18
C MET A 150 14.68 11.16 -16.33
N PHE A 151 14.38 10.00 -16.91
CA PHE A 151 14.34 8.75 -16.15
C PHE A 151 15.75 8.28 -15.79
N VAL A 152 16.06 8.32 -14.50
CA VAL A 152 17.28 7.76 -13.93
C VAL A 152 16.98 6.36 -13.41
N LYS A 153 17.75 5.37 -13.83
CA LYS A 153 17.61 3.99 -13.31
C LYS A 153 17.74 3.97 -11.77
N PRO A 154 16.94 3.18 -11.05
CA PRO A 154 17.06 3.13 -9.60
C PRO A 154 18.33 2.36 -9.18
N ASP A 155 19.07 2.90 -8.23
CA ASP A 155 20.21 2.22 -7.61
C ASP A 155 19.76 1.16 -6.59
N LYS A 156 18.55 1.34 -6.03
CA LYS A 156 17.97 0.46 -5.02
C LYS A 156 16.54 0.11 -5.39
N TYR A 157 16.23 -1.17 -5.34
CA TYR A 157 14.90 -1.74 -5.50
C TYR A 157 14.87 -3.10 -4.79
N ASN A 158 13.67 -3.57 -4.44
CA ASN A 158 13.47 -4.87 -3.82
C ASN A 158 13.24 -5.96 -4.86
N PHE A 159 12.63 -5.60 -6.01
CA PHE A 159 12.32 -6.55 -7.07
C PHE A 159 12.52 -5.94 -8.46
N HIS A 160 13.07 -6.73 -9.41
CA HIS A 160 13.34 -6.32 -10.80
C HIS A 160 12.51 -7.15 -11.77
N VAL A 161 11.67 -6.50 -12.54
CA VAL A 161 10.79 -7.11 -13.55
C VAL A 161 11.33 -6.78 -14.94
N THR A 162 11.74 -7.79 -15.68
CA THR A 162 12.45 -7.64 -16.97
C THR A 162 11.65 -8.08 -18.18
N SER A 163 10.42 -8.58 -18.02
CA SER A 163 9.54 -8.97 -19.11
C SER A 163 8.08 -8.61 -18.81
N GLN A 164 7.29 -8.38 -19.86
CA GLN A 164 5.85 -8.06 -19.74
C GLN A 164 5.01 -9.32 -19.50
N ASP A 165 5.21 -9.95 -18.36
CA ASP A 165 4.51 -11.16 -17.93
C ASP A 165 4.03 -11.03 -16.48
N ALA A 166 3.09 -10.11 -16.28
CA ALA A 166 2.58 -9.74 -14.97
C ALA A 166 2.02 -10.93 -14.18
N LYS A 167 1.35 -11.89 -14.85
CA LYS A 167 0.76 -13.08 -14.22
C LYS A 167 1.80 -13.98 -13.58
N ASN A 168 2.96 -14.13 -14.21
CA ASN A 168 4.06 -14.92 -13.66
C ASN A 168 4.90 -14.15 -12.65
N TRP A 169 4.96 -12.80 -12.76
CA TRP A 169 5.72 -11.97 -11.82
C TRP A 169 4.98 -11.74 -10.49
N ALA A 170 3.67 -11.48 -10.53
CA ALA A 170 2.91 -11.13 -9.32
C ALA A 170 3.02 -12.17 -8.19
N PRO A 171 2.91 -13.49 -8.42
CA PRO A 171 3.09 -14.49 -7.36
C PRO A 171 4.51 -14.54 -6.80
N LYS A 172 5.53 -14.23 -7.62
CA LYS A 172 6.93 -14.19 -7.17
C LYS A 172 7.17 -12.98 -6.26
N ILE A 173 6.63 -11.83 -6.66
CA ILE A 173 6.69 -10.58 -5.91
C ILE A 173 5.97 -10.72 -4.57
N LEU A 174 4.77 -11.33 -4.57
CA LEU A 174 4.01 -11.58 -3.34
C LEU A 174 4.83 -12.36 -2.31
N ARG A 175 5.57 -13.40 -2.73
CA ARG A 175 6.44 -14.17 -1.84
C ARG A 175 7.58 -13.33 -1.24
N GLU A 176 8.12 -12.38 -1.99
CA GLU A 176 9.17 -11.47 -1.48
C GLU A 176 8.61 -10.44 -0.48
N ILE A 177 7.39 -9.92 -0.74
CA ILE A 177 6.72 -8.99 0.17
C ILE A 177 6.39 -9.65 1.51
N SER A 178 6.12 -10.97 1.51
CA SER A 178 5.71 -11.74 2.69
C SER A 178 6.88 -12.20 3.57
N LYS A 179 8.12 -11.93 3.16
CA LYS A 179 9.33 -12.18 3.97
C LYS A 179 9.55 -11.04 4.97
#